data_5cbacb7a5a45c32aea9d0fdd9782d683
#
_entry.id   5cbacb7a5a45c32aea9d0fdd9782d683
#
_cell.length_a   1.000
_cell.length_b   1.000
_cell.length_c   1.000
_cell.angle_alpha   90.00
_cell.angle_beta   90.00
_cell.angle_gamma   90.00
#
_symmetry.space_group_name_H-M   'P 1'
#
loop_
_entity.id
_entity.type
_entity.pdbx_description
1 polymer ?
#
loop_
_entity_poly.entity_id
_entity_poly.type
_entity_poly.pdbx_seq_one_letter_code
_entity_poly.pdbx_strand_id
1 'polypeptide(L)'
;MSSKSHAPSEAHDSVVDAVLSASRVLVAVAARSLADVAEEVTLTQYRTLVVLASRGPQNLAGLADAVGVAPATATRMCDRLVRKDLIRRRTERDDRRQLRVALTVKGRSLVDAVTGRRRQEIARIMNEIPVEQQAVLVQALGRLASAAGEVPEQDWTTGWDL
;
A
#
# COMPACT_ATOMS: atom_id res chain seq x y z
N MET A 1 1.31 44.71 23.44
CA MET A 1 0.40 43.59 23.74
C MET A 1 0.29 42.77 22.48
N SER A 2 1.21 41.82 22.30
CA SER A 2 1.17 40.89 21.18
C SER A 2 1.15 39.48 21.75
N SER A 3 0.01 38.84 21.75
CA SER A 3 -0.21 37.55 22.33
C SER A 3 -0.65 36.56 21.27
N LYS A 4 0.26 35.61 20.95
CA LYS A 4 -0.01 34.20 20.63
C LYS A 4 -0.81 33.84 19.38
N SER A 5 -0.07 33.62 18.30
CA SER A 5 -0.49 32.72 17.21
C SER A 5 0.44 31.51 17.09
N HIS A 6 0.89 30.92 18.21
CA HIS A 6 1.90 29.82 18.20
C HIS A 6 1.33 28.42 18.51
N ALA A 7 0.20 28.32 19.19
CA ALA A 7 -0.34 27.03 19.63
C ALA A 7 -0.80 26.05 18.51
N PRO A 8 -1.41 26.48 17.40
CA PRO A 8 -1.79 25.56 16.32
C PRO A 8 -0.59 24.96 15.58
N SER A 9 0.53 25.69 15.46
CA SER A 9 1.74 25.22 14.79
C SER A 9 2.45 24.13 15.59
N GLU A 10 2.65 24.33 16.89
CA GLU A 10 3.33 23.36 17.76
C GLU A 10 2.58 22.02 17.85
N ALA A 11 1.25 22.07 17.93
CA ALA A 11 0.42 20.86 17.93
C ALA A 11 0.52 20.10 16.59
N HIS A 12 0.54 20.82 15.46
CA HIS A 12 0.71 20.22 14.15
C HIS A 12 2.08 19.58 13.98
N ASP A 13 3.14 20.27 14.39
CA ASP A 13 4.51 19.75 14.30
C ASP A 13 4.69 18.49 15.16
N SER A 14 4.09 18.48 16.36
CA SER A 14 4.08 17.29 17.23
C SER A 14 3.39 16.08 16.59
N VAL A 15 2.29 16.30 15.86
CA VAL A 15 1.60 15.23 15.11
C VAL A 15 2.47 14.72 13.97
N VAL A 16 3.11 15.62 13.22
CA VAL A 16 4.01 15.24 12.12
C VAL A 16 5.17 14.39 12.65
N ASP A 17 5.82 14.79 13.76
CA ASP A 17 6.91 14.05 14.38
C ASP A 17 6.47 12.66 14.87
N ALA A 18 5.28 12.56 15.45
CA ALA A 18 4.71 11.28 15.85
C ALA A 18 4.48 10.35 14.65
N VAL A 19 3.92 10.87 13.56
CA VAL A 19 3.72 10.12 12.32
C VAL A 19 5.05 9.70 11.71
N LEU A 20 6.06 10.58 11.68
CA LEU A 20 7.41 10.25 11.21
C LEU A 20 8.04 9.13 12.03
N SER A 21 7.87 9.15 13.37
CA SER A 21 8.37 8.12 14.26
C SER A 21 7.68 6.78 14.01
N ALA A 22 6.36 6.78 13.91
CA ALA A 22 5.57 5.59 13.59
C ALA A 22 5.91 5.03 12.19
N SER A 23 6.15 5.91 11.20
CA SER A 23 6.49 5.51 9.84
C SER A 23 7.77 4.69 9.78
N ARG A 24 8.79 5.00 10.61
CA ARG A 24 10.03 4.20 10.69
C ARG A 24 9.76 2.78 11.13
N VAL A 25 8.86 2.58 12.08
CA VAL A 25 8.43 1.25 12.54
C VAL A 25 7.73 0.50 11.40
N LEU A 26 6.78 1.17 10.72
CA LEU A 26 6.02 0.56 9.61
C LEU A 26 6.93 0.21 8.42
N VAL A 27 7.93 1.04 8.11
CA VAL A 27 8.93 0.75 7.09
C VAL A 27 9.77 -0.47 7.46
N ALA A 28 10.21 -0.58 8.73
CA ALA A 28 10.97 -1.75 9.20
C ALA A 28 10.13 -3.03 9.15
N VAL A 29 8.85 -2.99 9.55
CA VAL A 29 7.90 -4.09 9.41
C VAL A 29 7.73 -4.49 7.93
N ALA A 30 7.57 -3.50 7.04
CA ALA A 30 7.44 -3.76 5.60
C ALA A 30 8.70 -4.44 5.03
N ALA A 31 9.89 -3.96 5.39
CA ALA A 31 11.15 -4.54 4.93
C ALA A 31 11.31 -6.00 5.40
N ARG A 32 11.05 -6.28 6.67
CA ARG A 32 11.11 -7.65 7.21
C ARG A 32 10.08 -8.57 6.56
N SER A 33 8.86 -8.08 6.33
CA SER A 33 7.80 -8.86 5.70
C SER A 33 8.11 -9.25 4.24
N LEU A 34 8.97 -8.45 3.57
CA LEU A 34 9.42 -8.69 2.20
C LEU A 34 10.68 -9.55 2.12
N ALA A 35 11.40 -9.79 3.24
CA ALA A 35 12.71 -10.43 3.21
C ALA A 35 12.70 -11.78 2.47
N ASP A 36 11.68 -12.62 2.70
CA ASP A 36 11.57 -13.94 2.08
C ASP A 36 11.25 -13.90 0.58
N VAL A 37 10.80 -12.77 0.07
CA VAL A 37 10.46 -12.57 -1.35
C VAL A 37 11.31 -11.47 -2.01
N ALA A 38 12.38 -11.03 -1.33
CA ALA A 38 13.23 -9.94 -1.81
C ALA A 38 13.92 -10.25 -3.16
N GLU A 39 14.19 -11.52 -3.46
CA GLU A 39 14.71 -11.97 -4.76
C GLU A 39 13.63 -11.90 -5.86
N GLU A 40 12.37 -12.02 -5.49
CA GLU A 40 11.26 -11.95 -6.43
C GLU A 40 10.84 -10.52 -6.74
N VAL A 41 10.69 -9.67 -5.74
CA VAL A 41 10.14 -8.32 -5.92
C VAL A 41 10.84 -7.28 -5.04
N THR A 42 11.05 -6.09 -5.62
CA THR A 42 11.45 -4.89 -4.87
C THR A 42 10.24 -4.29 -4.14
N LEU A 43 10.49 -3.40 -3.17
CA LEU A 43 9.41 -2.69 -2.46
C LEU A 43 8.45 -1.95 -3.41
N THR A 44 8.98 -1.28 -4.45
CA THR A 44 8.16 -0.58 -5.45
C THR A 44 7.33 -1.55 -6.30
N GLN A 45 7.91 -2.70 -6.67
CA GLN A 45 7.18 -3.75 -7.36
C GLN A 45 6.09 -4.35 -6.48
N TYR A 46 6.38 -4.59 -5.21
CA TYR A 46 5.37 -5.06 -4.26
C TYR A 46 4.25 -4.03 -4.09
N ARG A 47 4.57 -2.72 -3.98
CA ARG A 47 3.56 -1.65 -3.95
C ARG A 47 2.65 -1.69 -5.18
N THR A 48 3.20 -1.98 -6.36
CA THR A 48 2.41 -2.15 -7.57
C THR A 48 1.41 -3.30 -7.45
N LEU A 49 1.84 -4.45 -6.92
CA LEU A 49 0.95 -5.59 -6.68
C LEU A 49 -0.14 -5.23 -5.67
N VAL A 50 0.18 -4.50 -4.60
CA VAL A 50 -0.80 -4.03 -3.61
C VAL A 50 -1.83 -3.09 -4.23
N VAL A 51 -1.41 -2.14 -5.09
CA VAL A 51 -2.36 -1.26 -5.82
C VAL A 51 -3.33 -2.07 -6.67
N LEU A 52 -2.82 -3.10 -7.37
CA LEU A 52 -3.66 -3.99 -8.18
C LEU A 52 -4.55 -4.87 -7.30
N ALA A 53 -4.11 -5.25 -6.10
CA ALA A 53 -4.91 -6.02 -5.15
C ALA A 53 -6.06 -5.20 -4.57
N SER A 54 -5.79 -3.93 -4.24
CA SER A 54 -6.75 -3.05 -3.57
C SER A 54 -7.72 -2.36 -4.52
N ARG A 55 -7.26 -1.98 -5.72
CA ARG A 55 -8.05 -1.20 -6.69
C ARG A 55 -8.50 -2.00 -7.92
N GLY A 56 -8.03 -3.26 -8.04
CA GLY A 56 -8.28 -4.10 -9.20
C GLY A 56 -7.46 -3.72 -10.44
N PRO A 57 -7.88 -4.19 -11.63
CA PRO A 57 -7.17 -3.93 -12.87
C PRO A 57 -7.03 -2.44 -13.16
N GLN A 58 -5.82 -1.99 -13.46
CA GLN A 58 -5.47 -0.59 -13.72
C GLN A 58 -4.88 -0.44 -15.13
N ASN A 59 -5.09 0.72 -15.75
CA ASN A 59 -4.26 1.12 -16.90
C ASN A 59 -2.87 1.58 -16.41
N LEU A 60 -1.90 1.64 -17.31
CA LEU A 60 -0.51 1.96 -16.95
C LEU A 60 -0.35 3.38 -16.38
N ALA A 61 -1.13 4.34 -16.84
CA ALA A 61 -1.07 5.72 -16.35
C ALA A 61 -1.57 5.80 -14.90
N GLY A 62 -2.77 5.28 -14.62
CA GLY A 62 -3.32 5.25 -13.26
C GLY A 62 -2.44 4.44 -12.29
N LEU A 63 -1.78 3.38 -12.78
CA LEU A 63 -0.84 2.61 -11.97
C LEU A 63 0.43 3.41 -11.67
N ALA A 64 0.97 4.14 -12.63
CA ALA A 64 2.13 5.02 -12.44
C ALA A 64 1.84 6.09 -11.38
N ASP A 65 0.68 6.74 -11.49
CA ASP A 65 0.24 7.77 -10.54
C ASP A 65 0.04 7.18 -9.14
N ALA A 66 -0.64 6.03 -9.02
CA ALA A 66 -0.91 5.38 -7.73
C ALA A 66 0.37 4.88 -7.02
N VAL A 67 1.40 4.51 -7.78
CA VAL A 67 2.70 4.07 -7.25
C VAL A 67 3.66 5.25 -7.04
N GLY A 68 3.40 6.40 -7.66
CA GLY A 68 4.26 7.59 -7.58
C GLY A 68 5.54 7.47 -8.41
N VAL A 69 5.45 6.88 -9.62
CA VAL A 69 6.60 6.70 -10.51
C VAL A 69 6.34 7.27 -11.91
N ALA A 70 7.40 7.60 -12.63
CA ALA A 70 7.26 8.05 -14.02
C ALA A 70 6.65 6.94 -14.91
N PRO A 71 5.84 7.28 -15.94
CA PRO A 71 5.17 6.31 -16.82
C PRO A 71 6.11 5.29 -17.45
N ALA A 72 7.30 5.73 -17.90
CA ALA A 72 8.32 4.83 -18.46
C ALA A 72 8.86 3.83 -17.41
N THR A 73 8.93 4.23 -16.15
CA THR A 73 9.33 3.35 -15.04
C THR A 73 8.24 2.33 -14.75
N ALA A 74 6.96 2.76 -14.72
CA ALA A 74 5.81 1.86 -14.55
C ALA A 74 5.78 0.80 -15.66
N THR A 75 5.99 1.19 -16.93
CA THR A 75 6.03 0.27 -18.05
C THR A 75 7.10 -0.81 -17.87
N ARG A 76 8.36 -0.41 -17.60
CA ARG A 76 9.47 -1.36 -17.38
C ARG A 76 9.26 -2.25 -16.16
N MET A 77 8.66 -1.71 -15.12
CA MET A 77 8.31 -2.47 -13.92
C MET A 77 7.23 -3.51 -14.22
N CYS A 78 6.17 -3.13 -14.92
CA CYS A 78 5.14 -4.07 -15.36
C CYS A 78 5.70 -5.17 -16.27
N ASP A 79 6.61 -4.85 -17.21
CA ASP A 79 7.25 -5.86 -18.05
C ASP A 79 8.03 -6.90 -17.22
N ARG A 80 8.70 -6.47 -16.15
CA ARG A 80 9.39 -7.38 -15.23
C ARG A 80 8.42 -8.25 -14.46
N LEU A 81 7.33 -7.67 -13.96
CA LEU A 81 6.30 -8.40 -13.20
C LEU A 81 5.54 -9.41 -14.08
N VAL A 82 5.30 -9.07 -15.37
CA VAL A 82 4.73 -10.01 -16.35
C VAL A 82 5.68 -11.21 -16.57
N ARG A 83 6.98 -10.96 -16.76
CA ARG A 83 7.98 -12.06 -16.92
C ARG A 83 8.07 -12.97 -15.70
N LYS A 84 7.74 -12.48 -14.51
CA LYS A 84 7.69 -13.26 -13.26
C LYS A 84 6.34 -13.94 -13.02
N ASP A 85 5.40 -13.76 -13.95
CA ASP A 85 4.02 -14.25 -13.86
C ASP A 85 3.28 -13.73 -12.61
N LEU A 86 3.58 -12.52 -12.16
CA LEU A 86 2.90 -11.89 -11.02
C LEU A 86 1.72 -11.01 -11.46
N ILE A 87 1.79 -10.47 -12.67
CA ILE A 87 0.72 -9.71 -13.30
C ILE A 87 0.54 -10.15 -14.74
N ARG A 88 -0.64 -9.83 -15.31
CA ARG A 88 -0.95 -10.07 -16.71
C ARG A 88 -1.56 -8.82 -17.35
N ARG A 89 -1.39 -8.67 -18.65
CA ARG A 89 -2.09 -7.67 -19.45
C ARG A 89 -3.42 -8.24 -19.92
N ARG A 90 -4.47 -7.45 -19.79
CA ARG A 90 -5.82 -7.77 -20.27
C ARG A 90 -6.32 -6.65 -21.15
N THR A 91 -6.99 -7.02 -22.24
CA THR A 91 -7.79 -6.08 -23.01
C THR A 91 -9.19 -6.03 -22.40
N GLU A 92 -9.77 -4.85 -22.23
CA GLU A 92 -11.14 -4.72 -21.72
C GLU A 92 -12.14 -5.27 -22.74
N ARG A 93 -13.19 -5.95 -22.25
CA ARG A 93 -14.19 -6.57 -23.15
C ARG A 93 -14.96 -5.52 -23.95
N ASP A 94 -15.23 -4.38 -23.34
CA ASP A 94 -16.04 -3.31 -23.92
C ASP A 94 -15.22 -2.28 -24.71
N ASP A 95 -13.90 -2.18 -24.47
CA ASP A 95 -12.98 -1.35 -25.23
C ASP A 95 -11.63 -2.05 -25.44
N ARG A 96 -11.51 -2.72 -26.61
CA ARG A 96 -10.28 -3.43 -27.01
C ARG A 96 -9.04 -2.55 -27.14
N ARG A 97 -9.19 -1.22 -27.03
CA ARG A 97 -8.08 -0.26 -27.07
C ARG A 97 -7.50 0.01 -25.69
N GLN A 98 -8.21 -0.36 -24.62
CA GLN A 98 -7.74 -0.16 -23.26
C GLN A 98 -7.03 -1.40 -22.73
N LEU A 99 -5.71 -1.30 -22.66
CA LEU A 99 -4.87 -2.32 -22.04
C LEU A 99 -4.84 -2.10 -20.53
N ARG A 100 -5.34 -3.05 -19.77
CA ARG A 100 -5.26 -3.06 -18.30
C ARG A 100 -4.28 -4.12 -17.81
N VAL A 101 -3.71 -3.83 -16.66
CA VAL A 101 -2.84 -4.72 -15.92
C VAL A 101 -3.61 -5.27 -14.73
N ALA A 102 -3.53 -6.58 -14.50
CA ALA A 102 -4.20 -7.28 -13.41
C ALA A 102 -3.27 -8.28 -12.73
N LEU A 103 -3.53 -8.62 -11.46
CA LEU A 103 -2.82 -9.69 -10.78
C LEU A 103 -3.09 -11.05 -11.45
N THR A 104 -2.10 -11.91 -11.39
CA THR A 104 -2.29 -13.35 -11.56
C THR A 104 -2.62 -14.00 -10.21
N VAL A 105 -2.96 -15.30 -10.23
CA VAL A 105 -3.10 -16.09 -8.99
C VAL A 105 -1.80 -16.07 -8.18
N LYS A 106 -0.65 -16.23 -8.85
CA LYS A 106 0.68 -16.16 -8.20
C LYS A 106 0.93 -14.79 -7.58
N GLY A 107 0.60 -13.70 -8.29
CA GLY A 107 0.73 -12.34 -7.77
C GLY A 107 -0.16 -12.10 -6.54
N ARG A 108 -1.38 -12.59 -6.56
CA ARG A 108 -2.29 -12.54 -5.42
C ARG A 108 -1.73 -13.29 -4.22
N SER A 109 -1.31 -14.54 -4.42
CA SER A 109 -0.73 -15.36 -3.34
C SER A 109 0.49 -14.70 -2.70
N LEU A 110 1.34 -14.02 -3.50
CA LEU A 110 2.49 -13.27 -2.98
C LEU A 110 2.03 -12.08 -2.10
N VAL A 111 1.05 -11.30 -2.57
CA VAL A 111 0.49 -10.19 -1.77
C VAL A 111 -0.09 -10.70 -0.46
N ASP A 112 -0.89 -11.76 -0.49
CA ASP A 112 -1.53 -12.34 0.69
C ASP A 112 -0.50 -12.85 1.69
N ALA A 113 0.55 -13.53 1.23
CA ALA A 113 1.63 -14.02 2.09
C ALA A 113 2.39 -12.89 2.79
N VAL A 114 2.76 -11.84 2.06
CA VAL A 114 3.48 -10.68 2.63
C VAL A 114 2.57 -9.90 3.59
N THR A 115 1.30 -9.70 3.21
CA THR A 115 0.30 -9.02 4.05
C THR A 115 0.05 -9.81 5.34
N GLY A 116 -0.05 -11.13 5.27
CA GLY A 116 -0.19 -12.00 6.44
C GLY A 116 0.97 -11.86 7.43
N ARG A 117 2.22 -11.88 6.95
CA ARG A 117 3.40 -11.65 7.79
C ARG A 117 3.40 -10.27 8.43
N ARG A 118 3.08 -9.23 7.65
CA ARG A 118 2.98 -7.85 8.14
C ARG A 118 1.92 -7.73 9.24
N ARG A 119 0.74 -8.33 9.03
CA ARG A 119 -0.35 -8.36 10.01
C ARG A 119 0.08 -9.02 11.32
N GLN A 120 0.79 -10.15 11.27
CA GLN A 120 1.29 -10.83 12.45
C GLN A 120 2.29 -9.98 13.24
N GLU A 121 3.19 -9.29 12.55
CA GLU A 121 4.19 -8.44 13.19
C GLU A 121 3.56 -7.19 13.82
N ILE A 122 2.63 -6.55 13.11
CA ILE A 122 1.86 -5.42 13.65
C ILE A 122 1.02 -5.86 14.85
N ALA A 123 0.39 -7.03 14.80
CA ALA A 123 -0.39 -7.55 15.91
C ALA A 123 0.46 -7.73 17.19
N ARG A 124 1.71 -8.19 17.06
CA ARG A 124 2.63 -8.28 18.22
C ARG A 124 2.90 -6.92 18.84
N ILE A 125 3.11 -5.90 18.02
CA ILE A 125 3.31 -4.51 18.50
C ILE A 125 2.04 -4.00 19.18
N MET A 126 0.86 -4.30 18.62
CA MET A 126 -0.42 -3.85 19.18
C MET A 126 -0.75 -4.50 20.52
N ASN A 127 -0.23 -5.70 20.82
CA ASN A 127 -0.41 -6.33 22.11
C ASN A 127 0.24 -5.54 23.27
N GLU A 128 1.22 -4.69 22.99
CA GLU A 128 1.87 -3.81 23.98
C GLU A 128 1.09 -2.50 24.22
N ILE A 129 0.02 -2.26 23.45
CA ILE A 129 -0.78 -1.04 23.53
C ILE A 129 -2.09 -1.34 24.28
N PRO A 130 -2.44 -0.58 25.33
CA PRO A 130 -3.70 -0.75 26.04
C PRO A 130 -4.92 -0.69 25.11
N VAL A 131 -5.92 -1.53 25.35
CA VAL A 131 -7.09 -1.68 24.48
C VAL A 131 -7.84 -0.36 24.30
N GLU A 132 -7.90 0.48 25.33
CA GLU A 132 -8.55 1.79 25.31
C GLU A 132 -7.88 2.73 24.30
N GLN A 133 -6.56 2.61 24.13
CA GLN A 133 -5.79 3.40 23.19
C GLN A 133 -5.89 2.86 21.75
N GLN A 134 -6.13 1.55 21.59
CA GLN A 134 -6.28 0.95 20.25
C GLN A 134 -7.48 1.53 19.49
N ALA A 135 -8.59 1.84 20.15
CA ALA A 135 -9.75 2.46 19.51
C ALA A 135 -9.44 3.85 18.94
N VAL A 136 -8.63 4.64 19.66
CA VAL A 136 -8.18 5.96 19.20
C VAL A 136 -7.24 5.81 18.00
N LEU A 137 -6.33 4.83 18.03
CA LEU A 137 -5.44 4.50 16.92
C LEU A 137 -6.20 4.11 15.65
N VAL A 138 -7.23 3.29 15.74
CA VAL A 138 -8.08 2.89 14.62
C VAL A 138 -8.65 4.13 13.92
N GLN A 139 -9.20 5.07 14.68
CA GLN A 139 -9.77 6.30 14.11
C GLN A 139 -8.71 7.21 13.47
N ALA A 140 -7.59 7.41 14.16
CA ALA A 140 -6.52 8.29 13.68
C ALA A 140 -5.86 7.75 12.42
N LEU A 141 -5.50 6.46 12.42
CA LEU A 141 -4.87 5.80 11.28
C LEU A 141 -5.84 5.64 10.10
N GLY A 142 -7.13 5.39 10.36
CA GLY A 142 -8.16 5.36 9.32
C GLY A 142 -8.29 6.70 8.60
N ARG A 143 -8.30 7.81 9.35
CA ARG A 143 -8.31 9.17 8.76
C ARG A 143 -7.03 9.47 7.97
N LEU A 144 -5.88 9.08 8.48
CA LEU A 144 -4.60 9.25 7.79
C LEU A 144 -4.59 8.48 6.47
N ALA A 145 -4.98 7.21 6.48
CA ALA A 145 -5.05 6.36 5.29
C ALA A 145 -6.01 6.94 4.25
N SER A 146 -7.21 7.36 4.67
CA SER A 146 -8.21 7.99 3.81
C SER A 146 -7.70 9.30 3.19
N ALA A 147 -7.04 10.16 3.98
CA ALA A 147 -6.45 11.40 3.49
C ALA A 147 -5.33 11.15 2.46
N ALA A 148 -4.62 10.04 2.58
CA ALA A 148 -3.59 9.60 1.64
C ALA A 148 -4.15 8.83 0.42
N GLY A 149 -5.48 8.62 0.34
CA GLY A 149 -6.13 7.91 -0.76
C GLY A 149 -5.85 6.40 -0.76
N GLU A 150 -5.52 5.82 0.40
CA GLU A 150 -5.38 4.36 0.55
C GLU A 150 -6.75 3.70 0.70
N VAL A 151 -6.89 2.53 0.08
CA VAL A 151 -8.08 1.67 0.23
C VAL A 151 -7.89 0.81 1.47
N PRO A 152 -8.83 0.82 2.44
CA PRO A 152 -8.76 -0.06 3.59
C PRO A 152 -8.67 -1.53 3.18
N GLU A 153 -7.85 -2.31 3.89
CA GLU A 153 -7.58 -3.71 3.52
C GLU A 153 -8.85 -4.58 3.50
N GLN A 154 -9.80 -4.27 4.38
CA GLN A 154 -11.11 -4.93 4.43
C GLN A 154 -11.97 -4.70 3.18
N ASP A 155 -11.70 -3.60 2.45
CA ASP A 155 -12.42 -3.21 1.23
C ASP A 155 -11.71 -3.70 -0.04
N TRP A 156 -10.58 -4.43 0.12
CA TRP A 156 -9.91 -5.01 -1.03
C TRP A 156 -10.80 -6.07 -1.64
N THR A 157 -11.06 -5.92 -2.91
CA THR A 157 -11.93 -6.82 -3.65
C THR A 157 -11.39 -8.24 -3.63
N THR A 158 -12.10 -9.12 -2.92
CA THR A 158 -11.80 -10.56 -2.83
C THR A 158 -12.19 -11.34 -4.07
N GLY A 159 -12.77 -10.68 -5.07
CA GLY A 159 -13.35 -11.32 -6.24
C GLY A 159 -13.05 -10.59 -7.53
N TRP A 160 -11.80 -10.57 -7.97
CA TRP A 160 -11.53 -10.35 -9.39
C TRP A 160 -11.65 -11.68 -10.10
N ASP A 161 -12.88 -12.16 -10.17
CA ASP A 161 -13.22 -13.31 -10.98
C ASP A 161 -12.85 -13.02 -12.43
N LEU A 162 -12.20 -13.94 -12.96
CA LEU A 162 -11.54 -14.29 -14.19
C LEU A 162 -12.38 -14.04 -15.45
#